data_05534d296502c036ea8a116a21834936
#
_entry.id   05534d296502c036ea8a116a21834936
#
_cell.length_a   1.000
_cell.length_b   1.000
_cell.length_c   1.000
_cell.angle_alpha   90.00
_cell.angle_beta   90.00
_cell.angle_gamma   90.00
#
_symmetry.space_group_name_H-M   'P 1'
#
loop_
_entity.id
_entity.type
_entity.pdbx_description
1 polymer ?
#
loop_
_entity_poly.entity_id
_entity_poly.type
_entity_poly.pdbx_seq_one_letter_code
_entity_poly.pdbx_strand_id
1 'polypeptide(L)'
;MNISKSLMGACALAVIGWASCSVVLMAQQPAVQQPNQAGGNQANFFGPAAGGLDPSGGGGAASADFDSLIDLIQSTVEYDSWMENGSGEGEIQAFPTGVYADPRGTLRFDKARLASTSFKRAPTASQSTEPANARKTTALRYVSLPRLERAIAEHQSQHKSLPVEMLTLAGLQRIDFVIVNPETHDLILAGPAGDWRIQPPGTIVSVENGQPVLRLDDLLTLWRRQAAGSAAFGCSITPRQQALADTQNYLAQSAAKPLAPGGRERWLDGLRDTLGKQDVEFFGMVPNSHAAMVLLVADYHMKLIGMGLADSVDGVTNYLDTVELLPDGTAPPMSVLRWWFAMSDRPVRTNDNRDVFQIPTGGVRVLSENELLAARGQRIHTNQSDDLNRQFAESFTAEFAAISEKYPLYGELQNVFDFALILALIDREDLLARSGWRPTLMENGESLRLPAMAVPKEVETVINHRVIKRRQIIAGISGGVWVDGAKTLKVEPVAKADAKDLNKAREHLTAPAERWWWD
;
A
#
# COMPACT_ATOMS: atom_id res chain seq x y z
N MET A 1 -42.79 -66.11 17.08
CA MET A 1 -43.26 -67.20 16.18
C MET A 1 -42.80 -66.82 14.78
N ASN A 2 -41.73 -67.50 14.42
CA ASN A 2 -41.40 -68.09 13.11
C ASN A 2 -41.23 -67.13 11.91
N ILE A 3 -39.95 -67.02 11.45
CA ILE A 3 -39.32 -67.85 10.40
C ILE A 3 -39.70 -67.26 9.00
N SER A 4 -38.89 -67.01 8.05
CA SER A 4 -37.62 -67.56 7.60
C SER A 4 -37.26 -66.95 6.22
N LYS A 5 -35.97 -66.76 5.98
CA LYS A 5 -35.18 -67.12 4.79
C LYS A 5 -35.57 -66.61 3.38
N SER A 6 -34.70 -65.85 2.75
CA SER A 6 -33.69 -66.23 1.75
C SER A 6 -34.16 -66.19 0.29
N LEU A 7 -33.50 -65.42 -0.56
CA LEU A 7 -32.62 -65.95 -1.63
C LEU A 7 -32.07 -64.80 -2.52
N MET A 8 -30.85 -65.00 -2.86
CA MET A 8 -29.99 -64.32 -3.85
C MET A 8 -30.63 -63.91 -5.16
N GLY A 9 -30.15 -62.82 -5.70
CA GLY A 9 -30.28 -62.45 -7.10
C GLY A 9 -29.37 -61.29 -7.43
N ALA A 10 -28.17 -61.61 -7.93
CA ALA A 10 -27.20 -60.64 -8.42
C ALA A 10 -27.73 -59.99 -9.70
N CYS A 11 -27.75 -58.66 -9.74
CA CYS A 11 -27.73 -57.88 -10.96
C CYS A 11 -26.88 -56.64 -10.75
N ALA A 12 -25.74 -56.66 -11.42
CA ALA A 12 -24.85 -55.50 -11.54
C ALA A 12 -25.55 -54.39 -12.32
N LEU A 13 -25.67 -53.23 -11.69
CA LEU A 13 -25.97 -51.98 -12.40
C LEU A 13 -25.00 -50.92 -11.90
N ALA A 14 -24.21 -50.44 -12.86
CA ALA A 14 -23.24 -49.40 -12.72
C ALA A 14 -23.88 -48.11 -12.18
N VAL A 15 -23.52 -47.68 -11.01
CA VAL A 15 -23.79 -46.35 -10.51
C VAL A 15 -22.63 -45.46 -10.98
N ILE A 16 -22.88 -44.63 -12.00
CA ILE A 16 -22.00 -43.55 -12.40
C ILE A 16 -22.06 -42.51 -11.30
N GLY A 17 -21.04 -42.55 -10.41
CA GLY A 17 -20.80 -41.51 -9.45
C GLY A 17 -20.25 -40.29 -10.15
N TRP A 18 -21.01 -39.20 -10.18
CA TRP A 18 -20.50 -37.87 -10.48
C TRP A 18 -19.63 -37.43 -9.31
N ALA A 19 -18.34 -37.70 -9.39
CA ALA A 19 -17.34 -37.04 -8.59
C ALA A 19 -17.17 -35.64 -9.20
N SER A 20 -17.65 -34.61 -8.50
CA SER A 20 -17.33 -33.22 -8.77
C SER A 20 -15.83 -33.05 -8.51
N CYS A 21 -15.02 -33.21 -9.55
CA CYS A 21 -13.61 -32.91 -9.52
C CYS A 21 -13.47 -31.39 -9.63
N SER A 22 -13.30 -30.74 -8.49
CA SER A 22 -12.81 -29.37 -8.45
C SER A 22 -11.40 -29.38 -9.00
N VAL A 23 -11.27 -29.05 -10.27
CA VAL A 23 -9.97 -28.81 -10.92
C VAL A 23 -9.41 -27.54 -10.35
N VAL A 24 -8.57 -27.71 -9.34
CA VAL A 24 -7.57 -26.69 -8.99
C VAL A 24 -6.62 -26.64 -10.17
N LEU A 25 -6.76 -25.63 -11.02
CA LEU A 25 -5.77 -25.29 -12.04
C LEU A 25 -4.53 -24.79 -11.30
N MET A 26 -3.72 -25.73 -10.82
CA MET A 26 -2.30 -25.48 -10.62
C MET A 26 -1.73 -25.32 -12.03
N ALA A 27 -1.38 -24.11 -12.40
CA ALA A 27 -0.55 -23.87 -13.56
C ALA A 27 0.77 -24.60 -13.33
N GLN A 28 0.90 -25.78 -13.88
CA GLN A 28 2.17 -26.48 -13.98
C GLN A 28 3.08 -25.64 -14.87
N GLN A 29 4.10 -25.05 -14.28
CA GLN A 29 5.23 -24.52 -15.01
C GLN A 29 5.86 -25.67 -15.80
N PRO A 30 6.14 -25.50 -17.09
CA PRO A 30 6.91 -26.49 -17.82
C PRO A 30 8.30 -26.60 -17.18
N ALA A 31 8.71 -27.82 -16.88
CA ALA A 31 10.05 -28.14 -16.44
C ALA A 31 11.05 -27.60 -17.46
N VAL A 32 11.83 -26.60 -17.07
CA VAL A 32 12.93 -26.09 -17.87
C VAL A 32 14.00 -27.20 -17.88
N GLN A 33 14.09 -27.91 -18.98
CA GLN A 33 15.27 -28.71 -19.30
C GLN A 33 16.47 -27.77 -19.34
N GLN A 34 17.48 -28.04 -18.53
CA GLN A 34 18.77 -27.36 -18.61
C GLN A 34 19.34 -27.56 -20.01
N PRO A 35 19.65 -26.50 -20.74
CA PRO A 35 20.47 -26.64 -21.94
C PRO A 35 21.91 -26.92 -21.53
N ASN A 36 22.50 -27.96 -22.12
CA ASN A 36 23.90 -28.26 -22.05
C ASN A 36 24.76 -27.02 -22.34
N GLN A 37 25.82 -26.88 -21.57
CA GLN A 37 26.88 -25.89 -21.74
C GLN A 37 27.40 -25.88 -23.20
N ALA A 38 27.04 -24.83 -23.91
CA ALA A 38 27.79 -24.36 -25.05
C ALA A 38 27.94 -22.87 -24.89
N GLY A 39 29.17 -22.38 -24.78
CA GLY A 39 29.53 -21.00 -24.51
C GLY A 39 28.80 -20.01 -25.41
N GLY A 40 28.04 -19.14 -24.80
CA GLY A 40 27.35 -18.06 -25.46
C GLY A 40 27.16 -16.92 -24.45
N ASN A 41 27.79 -15.80 -24.75
CA ASN A 41 27.77 -14.55 -24.00
C ASN A 41 26.49 -14.32 -23.20
N GLN A 42 26.57 -14.46 -21.89
CA GLN A 42 25.60 -13.82 -21.00
C GLN A 42 25.77 -12.31 -21.22
N ALA A 43 24.78 -11.69 -21.82
CA ALA A 43 24.70 -10.24 -21.88
C ALA A 43 24.60 -9.71 -20.42
N ASN A 44 25.75 -9.25 -19.92
CA ASN A 44 25.79 -8.50 -18.66
C ASN A 44 24.93 -7.28 -18.84
N PHE A 45 23.78 -7.25 -18.12
CA PHE A 45 22.82 -6.14 -18.15
C PHE A 45 23.47 -4.83 -17.70
N PHE A 46 24.62 -4.91 -17.04
CA PHE A 46 25.39 -3.79 -16.53
C PHE A 46 26.90 -4.03 -16.76
N GLY A 47 27.32 -3.86 -18.00
CA GLY A 47 28.74 -3.90 -18.33
C GLY A 47 29.44 -2.59 -17.94
N PRO A 48 30.76 -2.64 -17.68
CA PRO A 48 31.51 -1.47 -17.26
C PRO A 48 31.67 -0.47 -18.39
N ALA A 49 31.25 0.77 -18.16
CA ALA A 49 31.71 1.90 -18.95
C ALA A 49 33.15 2.23 -18.54
N ALA A 50 34.10 1.91 -19.39
CA ALA A 50 35.48 2.31 -19.22
C ALA A 50 35.66 3.77 -19.64
N GLY A 51 35.92 4.65 -18.70
CA GLY A 51 36.30 6.04 -19.00
C GLY A 51 36.52 6.82 -17.72
N GLY A 52 37.81 7.03 -17.36
CA GLY A 52 38.19 7.74 -16.16
C GLY A 52 37.96 9.24 -16.23
N LEU A 53 37.76 9.86 -15.08
CA LEU A 53 38.24 11.18 -14.69
C LEU A 53 38.07 11.42 -13.16
N ASP A 54 38.86 12.32 -12.66
CA ASP A 54 39.25 12.60 -11.28
C ASP A 54 38.14 12.81 -10.22
N PRO A 55 38.40 12.40 -8.97
CA PRO A 55 37.48 12.67 -7.86
C PRO A 55 37.89 13.93 -7.10
N SER A 56 37.24 15.03 -7.33
CA SER A 56 37.22 16.12 -6.37
C SER A 56 35.87 16.86 -6.42
N GLY A 57 35.00 16.52 -5.50
CA GLY A 57 33.73 17.19 -5.32
C GLY A 57 32.93 16.51 -4.22
N GLY A 58 32.95 17.07 -3.01
CA GLY A 58 32.31 16.51 -1.84
C GLY A 58 30.82 16.29 -2.02
N GLY A 59 30.38 15.11 -1.67
CA GLY A 59 28.97 14.77 -1.54
C GLY A 59 28.36 15.38 -0.30
N GLY A 60 27.80 16.59 -0.44
CA GLY A 60 26.76 17.03 0.49
C GLY A 60 25.45 16.40 0.01
N ALA A 61 24.76 15.68 0.88
CA ALA A 61 23.34 15.41 0.68
C ALA A 61 22.64 16.78 0.71
N ALA A 62 22.41 17.35 -0.47
CA ALA A 62 21.59 18.53 -0.60
C ALA A 62 20.17 18.08 -0.23
N SER A 63 19.67 18.57 0.90
CA SER A 63 18.23 18.71 1.09
C SER A 63 17.70 19.36 -0.18
N ALA A 64 16.98 18.61 -1.00
CA ALA A 64 16.48 19.12 -2.23
C ALA A 64 15.50 20.23 -1.88
N ASP A 65 15.83 21.46 -2.25
CA ASP A 65 14.94 22.60 -2.21
C ASP A 65 13.87 22.36 -3.30
N PHE A 66 12.75 21.80 -2.88
CA PHE A 66 11.66 21.46 -3.78
C PHE A 66 11.03 22.70 -4.39
N ASP A 67 11.06 23.84 -3.72
CA ASP A 67 10.53 25.10 -4.23
C ASP A 67 11.38 25.57 -5.42
N SER A 68 12.70 25.54 -5.30
CA SER A 68 13.60 25.83 -6.44
C SER A 68 13.47 24.83 -7.58
N LEU A 69 13.16 23.57 -7.30
CA LEU A 69 12.92 22.56 -8.33
C LEU A 69 11.58 22.78 -9.03
N ILE A 70 10.54 23.14 -8.30
CA ILE A 70 9.23 23.52 -8.85
C ILE A 70 9.39 24.74 -9.77
N ASP A 71 10.02 25.80 -9.30
CA ASP A 71 10.27 27.01 -10.08
C ASP A 71 11.09 26.72 -11.34
N LEU A 72 12.09 25.86 -11.25
CA LEU A 72 12.90 25.43 -12.40
C LEU A 72 12.05 24.68 -13.43
N ILE A 73 11.25 23.73 -12.99
CA ILE A 73 10.38 22.95 -13.87
C ILE A 73 9.35 23.86 -14.54
N GLN A 74 8.67 24.71 -13.79
CA GLN A 74 7.66 25.63 -14.33
C GLN A 74 8.23 26.67 -15.29
N SER A 75 9.50 27.07 -15.09
CA SER A 75 10.15 28.05 -15.96
C SER A 75 10.80 27.43 -17.21
N THR A 76 11.11 26.12 -17.20
CA THR A 76 11.91 25.48 -18.26
C THR A 76 11.15 24.45 -19.08
N VAL A 77 10.08 23.85 -18.54
CA VAL A 77 9.32 22.79 -19.19
C VAL A 77 7.95 23.31 -19.57
N GLU A 78 7.67 23.45 -20.86
CA GLU A 78 6.38 23.86 -21.42
C GLU A 78 5.70 25.00 -20.61
N TYR A 79 6.39 26.13 -20.50
CA TYR A 79 6.03 27.30 -19.67
C TYR A 79 4.53 27.64 -19.66
N ASP A 80 3.89 27.63 -20.84
CA ASP A 80 2.47 27.97 -20.99
C ASP A 80 1.51 26.86 -20.57
N SER A 81 2.02 25.68 -20.25
CA SER A 81 1.20 24.53 -19.83
C SER A 81 0.83 24.54 -18.34
N TRP A 82 1.52 25.36 -17.54
CA TRP A 82 1.32 25.43 -16.09
C TRP A 82 0.24 26.44 -15.70
N MET A 83 -0.62 26.03 -14.77
CA MET A 83 -1.72 26.89 -14.28
C MET A 83 -1.22 28.18 -13.62
N GLU A 84 -0.06 28.14 -12.98
CA GLU A 84 0.55 29.31 -12.31
C GLU A 84 1.16 30.30 -13.28
N ASN A 85 1.51 29.89 -14.49
CA ASN A 85 2.11 30.74 -15.50
C ASN A 85 1.11 31.32 -16.51
N GLY A 86 -0.18 30.94 -16.42
CA GLY A 86 -1.17 31.49 -17.35
C GLY A 86 -2.43 30.64 -17.51
N SER A 87 -2.71 30.19 -18.74
CA SER A 87 -3.93 29.45 -19.11
C SER A 87 -3.76 27.93 -19.16
N GLY A 88 -2.61 27.41 -18.75
CA GLY A 88 -2.32 25.98 -18.77
C GLY A 88 -3.13 25.20 -17.73
N GLU A 89 -3.26 23.91 -17.96
CA GLU A 89 -3.97 22.98 -17.05
C GLU A 89 -2.98 22.18 -16.18
N GLY A 90 -1.68 22.32 -16.38
CA GLY A 90 -0.63 21.64 -15.62
C GLY A 90 -0.55 22.13 -14.19
N GLU A 91 -0.42 21.22 -13.24
CA GLU A 91 -0.20 21.54 -11.83
C GLU A 91 1.06 20.84 -11.34
N ILE A 92 1.87 21.54 -10.54
CA ILE A 92 3.04 20.99 -9.89
C ILE A 92 2.93 21.28 -8.40
N GLN A 93 3.17 20.29 -7.57
CA GLN A 93 3.08 20.43 -6.12
C GLN A 93 4.28 19.75 -5.44
N ALA A 94 4.79 20.39 -4.39
CA ALA A 94 5.72 19.76 -3.49
C ALA A 94 5.03 18.59 -2.78
N PHE A 95 5.64 17.43 -2.84
CA PHE A 95 5.23 16.24 -2.09
C PHE A 95 6.26 16.01 -0.97
N PRO A 96 5.91 15.42 0.18
CA PRO A 96 6.87 15.21 1.28
C PRO A 96 8.19 14.55 0.87
N THR A 97 8.24 13.99 -0.32
CA THR A 97 9.36 13.18 -0.82
C THR A 97 9.75 13.49 -2.26
N GLY A 98 9.30 14.61 -2.80
CA GLY A 98 9.61 14.98 -4.17
C GLY A 98 8.66 16.04 -4.71
N VAL A 99 8.72 16.21 -6.01
CA VAL A 99 7.83 17.11 -6.75
C VAL A 99 6.91 16.26 -7.60
N TYR A 100 5.63 16.48 -7.47
CA TYR A 100 4.62 15.87 -8.32
C TYR A 100 4.33 16.82 -9.46
N ALA A 101 4.75 16.50 -10.67
CA ALA A 101 4.54 17.32 -11.86
C ALA A 101 3.54 16.65 -12.79
N ASP A 102 2.47 17.33 -13.10
CA ASP A 102 1.49 16.94 -14.10
C ASP A 102 1.33 17.98 -15.20
N PRO A 103 2.18 17.97 -16.23
CA PRO A 103 2.14 18.94 -17.32
C PRO A 103 0.87 18.86 -18.16
N ARG A 104 0.01 17.83 -17.97
CA ARG A 104 -1.23 17.65 -18.74
C ARG A 104 -2.49 17.72 -17.89
N GLY A 105 -2.39 18.05 -16.59
CA GLY A 105 -3.52 18.02 -15.67
C GLY A 105 -4.15 16.63 -15.50
N THR A 106 -3.42 15.54 -15.77
CA THR A 106 -3.90 14.17 -15.59
C THR A 106 -3.94 13.77 -14.10
N LEU A 107 -3.20 14.49 -13.28
CA LEU A 107 -3.21 14.42 -11.82
C LEU A 107 -3.96 15.62 -11.24
N ARG A 108 -5.14 15.85 -11.71
CA ARG A 108 -6.02 16.78 -11.01
C ARG A 108 -6.32 16.21 -9.63
N PHE A 109 -5.49 16.58 -8.65
CA PHE A 109 -6.00 16.77 -7.31
C PHE A 109 -7.07 17.84 -7.43
N ASP A 110 -8.29 17.41 -7.63
CA ASP A 110 -9.43 18.30 -7.73
C ASP A 110 -9.64 18.96 -6.36
N LYS A 111 -8.79 19.97 -6.03
CA LYS A 111 -8.95 20.82 -4.84
C LYS A 111 -10.38 21.36 -4.78
N ALA A 112 -10.99 21.57 -5.93
CA ALA A 112 -12.37 22.00 -6.04
C ALA A 112 -13.34 20.88 -5.61
N ARG A 113 -13.05 19.62 -5.88
CA ARG A 113 -13.91 18.50 -5.49
C ARG A 113 -13.72 18.07 -4.04
N LEU A 114 -12.50 18.10 -3.50
CA LEU A 114 -12.27 17.95 -2.06
C LEU A 114 -12.90 19.12 -1.28
N ALA A 115 -12.87 20.33 -1.80
CA ALA A 115 -13.53 21.49 -1.20
C ALA A 115 -15.05 21.50 -1.40
N SER A 116 -15.57 20.92 -2.50
CA SER A 116 -17.00 21.00 -2.82
C SER A 116 -17.81 19.81 -2.30
N THR A 117 -17.19 18.67 -1.97
CA THR A 117 -17.96 17.50 -1.61
C THR A 117 -18.00 17.14 -0.14
N SER A 118 -17.24 17.74 0.77
CA SER A 118 -17.46 17.49 2.21
C SER A 118 -16.52 18.24 3.15
N PHE A 119 -15.39 18.75 2.67
CA PHE A 119 -14.46 19.47 3.53
C PHE A 119 -14.56 20.99 3.33
N LYS A 120 -15.78 21.52 3.26
CA LYS A 120 -15.93 22.94 3.62
C LYS A 120 -15.34 23.06 5.02
N ARG A 121 -14.29 23.90 5.13
CA ARG A 121 -13.72 24.34 6.40
C ARG A 121 -14.85 24.38 7.43
N ALA A 122 -14.83 23.42 8.38
CA ALA A 122 -15.78 23.46 9.47
C ALA A 122 -15.75 24.87 10.05
N PRO A 123 -16.89 25.54 10.18
CA PRO A 123 -16.91 26.84 10.82
C PRO A 123 -16.23 26.67 12.17
N THR A 124 -15.27 27.54 12.43
CA THR A 124 -14.68 27.71 13.75
C THR A 124 -15.82 27.75 14.74
N ALA A 125 -15.92 26.69 15.60
CA ALA A 125 -16.84 26.62 16.72
C ALA A 125 -18.28 27.08 16.42
N SER A 126 -19.01 26.31 15.60
CA SER A 126 -20.45 26.28 15.77
C SER A 126 -20.69 25.43 17.01
N GLN A 127 -21.28 26.04 18.01
CA GLN A 127 -21.70 25.40 19.24
C GLN A 127 -22.59 24.21 18.90
N SER A 128 -22.01 23.01 18.77
CA SER A 128 -22.75 21.79 18.85
C SER A 128 -23.19 21.65 20.32
N THR A 129 -24.46 21.54 20.55
CA THR A 129 -25.08 21.32 21.87
C THR A 129 -24.72 19.95 22.48
N GLU A 130 -23.69 19.27 21.99
CA GLU A 130 -23.24 17.99 22.51
C GLU A 130 -22.05 18.16 23.47
N PRO A 131 -22.16 17.68 24.72
CA PRO A 131 -21.13 17.86 25.74
C PRO A 131 -19.90 16.99 25.57
N ALA A 132 -19.73 16.25 24.46
CA ALA A 132 -18.53 15.46 24.19
C ALA A 132 -17.81 15.98 22.96
N ASN A 133 -16.59 16.42 23.16
CA ASN A 133 -15.73 16.95 22.13
C ASN A 133 -14.90 15.81 21.52
N ALA A 134 -15.19 15.38 20.29
CA ALA A 134 -14.44 14.37 19.56
C ALA A 134 -12.96 14.76 19.34
N ARG A 135 -12.62 16.02 19.53
CA ARG A 135 -11.23 16.52 19.45
C ARG A 135 -10.45 16.38 20.76
N LYS A 136 -11.10 15.91 21.84
CA LYS A 136 -10.40 15.62 23.10
C LYS A 136 -9.51 14.40 22.92
N THR A 137 -8.27 14.49 23.35
CA THR A 137 -7.33 13.38 23.35
C THR A 137 -7.73 12.32 24.38
N THR A 138 -7.69 11.09 23.96
CA THR A 138 -7.94 9.92 24.80
C THR A 138 -7.05 8.74 24.37
N ALA A 139 -6.63 7.95 25.33
CA ALA A 139 -5.87 6.72 25.06
C ALA A 139 -6.74 5.62 24.43
N LEU A 140 -8.06 5.68 24.68
CA LEU A 140 -8.99 4.67 24.17
C LEU A 140 -10.34 5.31 23.90
N ARG A 141 -10.71 5.40 22.63
CA ARG A 141 -12.02 5.81 22.11
C ARG A 141 -12.72 4.64 21.48
N TYR A 142 -13.98 4.51 21.74
CA TYR A 142 -14.84 3.48 21.21
C TYR A 142 -15.72 4.07 20.10
N VAL A 143 -15.81 3.40 18.97
CA VAL A 143 -16.67 3.74 17.83
C VAL A 143 -17.53 2.54 17.49
N SER A 144 -18.83 2.63 17.73
CA SER A 144 -19.79 1.60 17.35
C SER A 144 -20.18 1.76 15.90
N LEU A 145 -19.88 0.77 15.08
CA LEU A 145 -20.22 0.77 13.64
C LEU A 145 -21.74 0.75 13.39
N PRO A 146 -22.56 -0.05 14.11
CA PRO A 146 -24.02 -0.03 13.96
C PRO A 146 -24.64 1.32 14.31
N ARG A 147 -24.12 1.98 15.32
CA ARG A 147 -24.62 3.31 15.72
C ARG A 147 -24.15 4.39 14.77
N LEU A 148 -22.92 4.31 14.28
CA LEU A 148 -22.40 5.18 13.24
C LEU A 148 -23.25 5.08 11.97
N GLU A 149 -23.57 3.86 11.51
CA GLU A 149 -24.42 3.64 10.35
C GLU A 149 -25.79 4.30 10.51
N ARG A 150 -26.42 4.16 11.68
CA ARG A 150 -27.70 4.83 11.99
C ARG A 150 -27.57 6.35 11.96
N ALA A 151 -26.53 6.90 12.56
CA ALA A 151 -26.28 8.33 12.55
C ALA A 151 -26.03 8.87 11.13
N ILE A 152 -25.32 8.12 10.28
CA ILE A 152 -25.14 8.45 8.86
C ILE A 152 -26.49 8.45 8.14
N ALA A 153 -27.32 7.42 8.34
CA ALA A 153 -28.65 7.31 7.74
C ALA A 153 -29.56 8.48 8.14
N GLU A 154 -29.48 8.91 9.39
CA GLU A 154 -30.22 10.07 9.88
C GLU A 154 -29.80 11.37 9.17
N HIS A 155 -28.49 11.64 9.06
CA HIS A 155 -27.97 12.80 8.32
C HIS A 155 -28.44 12.78 6.85
N GLN A 156 -28.41 11.62 6.21
CA GLN A 156 -28.87 11.48 4.84
C GLN A 156 -30.37 11.72 4.69
N SER A 157 -31.20 11.21 5.61
CA SER A 157 -32.64 11.42 5.58
C SER A 157 -33.01 12.90 5.72
N GLN A 158 -32.17 13.67 6.41
CA GLN A 158 -32.30 15.11 6.60
C GLN A 158 -31.60 15.92 5.49
N HIS A 159 -31.06 15.27 4.45
CA HIS A 159 -30.26 15.90 3.39
C HIS A 159 -29.07 16.74 3.91
N LYS A 160 -28.53 16.39 5.06
CA LYS A 160 -27.37 17.05 5.68
C LYS A 160 -26.08 16.36 5.23
N SER A 161 -25.03 17.16 5.05
CA SER A 161 -23.67 16.62 4.86
C SER A 161 -23.19 15.91 6.13
N LEU A 162 -22.40 14.86 5.98
CA LEU A 162 -21.79 14.18 7.11
C LEU A 162 -20.80 15.13 7.82
N PRO A 163 -20.85 15.23 9.15
CA PRO A 163 -19.88 16.00 9.91
C PRO A 163 -18.50 15.36 9.81
N VAL A 164 -17.47 16.18 9.99
CA VAL A 164 -16.05 15.73 9.86
C VAL A 164 -15.72 14.63 10.86
N GLU A 165 -16.34 14.65 12.03
CA GLU A 165 -16.20 13.63 13.07
C GLU A 165 -16.57 12.24 12.57
N MET A 166 -17.60 12.11 11.73
CA MET A 166 -17.97 10.82 11.11
C MET A 166 -16.95 10.42 10.04
N LEU A 167 -16.46 11.38 9.26
CA LEU A 167 -15.48 11.13 8.21
C LEU A 167 -14.12 10.70 8.75
N THR A 168 -13.81 11.09 10.00
CA THR A 168 -12.57 10.78 10.72
C THR A 168 -12.72 9.71 11.79
N LEU A 169 -13.85 8.99 11.81
CA LEU A 169 -14.16 7.99 12.85
C LEU A 169 -13.91 8.53 14.26
N ALA A 170 -14.42 9.75 14.53
CA ALA A 170 -14.24 10.50 15.78
C ALA A 170 -12.77 10.75 16.16
N GLY A 171 -11.88 10.89 15.19
CA GLY A 171 -10.46 11.16 15.42
C GLY A 171 -9.64 9.95 15.86
N LEU A 172 -10.12 8.72 15.62
CA LEU A 172 -9.32 7.51 15.82
C LEU A 172 -8.06 7.55 14.93
N GLN A 173 -6.89 7.26 15.53
CA GLN A 173 -5.60 7.25 14.84
C GLN A 173 -5.21 5.85 14.37
N ARG A 174 -5.61 4.82 15.12
CA ARG A 174 -5.43 3.40 14.80
C ARG A 174 -6.47 2.57 15.54
N ILE A 175 -6.56 1.30 15.22
CA ILE A 175 -7.45 0.36 15.88
C ILE A 175 -6.61 -0.61 16.72
N ASP A 176 -6.74 -0.51 18.04
CA ASP A 176 -6.09 -1.42 18.97
C ASP A 176 -6.99 -2.63 19.29
N PHE A 177 -8.32 -2.43 19.27
CA PHE A 177 -9.28 -3.48 19.61
C PHE A 177 -10.49 -3.49 18.68
N VAL A 178 -10.97 -4.70 18.39
CA VAL A 178 -12.29 -4.96 17.84
C VAL A 178 -13.11 -5.68 18.92
N ILE A 179 -14.29 -5.18 19.23
CA ILE A 179 -15.12 -5.69 20.33
C ILE A 179 -16.52 -5.98 19.80
N VAL A 180 -17.03 -7.17 20.08
CA VAL A 180 -18.42 -7.53 19.79
C VAL A 180 -19.21 -7.60 21.10
N ASN A 181 -20.32 -6.86 21.15
CA ASN A 181 -21.25 -6.88 22.28
C ASN A 181 -22.65 -7.31 21.81
N PRO A 182 -23.01 -8.60 22.01
CA PRO A 182 -24.32 -9.11 21.61
C PRO A 182 -25.51 -8.48 22.36
N GLU A 183 -25.30 -8.05 23.61
CA GLU A 183 -26.36 -7.48 24.43
C GLU A 183 -26.84 -6.12 23.95
N THR A 184 -25.91 -5.30 23.44
CA THR A 184 -26.19 -3.96 22.91
C THR A 184 -26.25 -3.91 21.39
N HIS A 185 -26.04 -5.05 20.73
CA HIS A 185 -25.93 -5.18 19.28
C HIS A 185 -24.83 -4.29 18.68
N ASP A 186 -23.72 -4.14 19.39
CA ASP A 186 -22.60 -3.31 18.97
C ASP A 186 -21.44 -4.16 18.40
N LEU A 187 -20.87 -3.67 17.32
CA LEU A 187 -19.54 -4.03 16.82
C LEU A 187 -18.69 -2.76 16.89
N ILE A 188 -17.65 -2.79 17.71
CA ILE A 188 -16.94 -1.59 18.16
C ILE A 188 -15.50 -1.66 17.69
N LEU A 189 -15.01 -0.57 17.12
CA LEU A 189 -13.59 -0.31 16.90
C LEU A 189 -13.09 0.58 18.03
N ALA A 190 -11.95 0.24 18.66
CA ALA A 190 -11.42 1.03 19.76
C ALA A 190 -9.92 1.25 19.63
N GLY A 191 -9.46 2.47 19.97
CA GLY A 191 -8.06 2.86 19.90
C GLY A 191 -7.83 4.31 20.37
N PRO A 192 -6.60 4.81 20.28
CA PRO A 192 -6.28 6.18 20.64
C PRO A 192 -6.92 7.16 19.65
N ALA A 193 -7.36 8.28 20.17
CA ALA A 193 -7.99 9.33 19.40
C ALA A 193 -7.66 10.72 19.95
N GLY A 194 -7.83 11.75 19.13
CA GLY A 194 -7.55 13.11 19.52
C GLY A 194 -7.97 14.13 18.47
N ASP A 195 -7.46 15.35 18.60
CA ASP A 195 -7.69 16.42 17.65
C ASP A 195 -6.97 16.16 16.32
N TRP A 196 -7.53 16.66 15.23
CA TRP A 196 -6.99 16.47 13.89
C TRP A 196 -6.98 17.76 13.07
N ARG A 197 -6.09 17.80 12.10
CA ARG A 197 -6.00 18.85 11.09
C ARG A 197 -5.84 18.24 9.70
N ILE A 198 -6.26 18.97 8.69
CA ILE A 198 -6.04 18.60 7.30
C ILE A 198 -4.76 19.29 6.85
N GLN A 199 -3.82 18.51 6.34
CA GLN A 199 -2.59 19.00 5.70
C GLN A 199 -2.72 18.92 4.17
N PRO A 200 -2.06 19.80 3.41
CA PRO A 200 -1.89 19.58 1.97
C PRO A 200 -1.13 18.28 1.71
N PRO A 201 -1.52 17.47 0.73
CA PRO A 201 -2.60 17.62 -0.24
C PRO A 201 -3.96 17.03 0.20
N GLY A 202 -4.27 16.89 1.48
CA GLY A 202 -5.55 16.38 1.97
C GLY A 202 -5.44 15.26 3.01
N THR A 203 -4.23 14.95 3.46
CA THR A 203 -3.99 14.01 4.56
C THR A 203 -4.55 14.55 5.87
N ILE A 204 -5.30 13.73 6.59
CA ILE A 204 -5.86 14.08 7.90
C ILE A 204 -4.96 13.49 8.98
N VAL A 205 -4.32 14.37 9.75
CA VAL A 205 -3.37 13.95 10.77
C VAL A 205 -3.76 14.48 12.16
N SER A 206 -3.35 13.75 13.17
CA SER A 206 -3.43 14.18 14.57
C SER A 206 -2.63 15.46 14.79
N VAL A 207 -3.21 16.41 15.54
CA VAL A 207 -2.51 17.64 15.93
C VAL A 207 -1.36 17.37 16.89
N GLU A 208 -1.46 16.30 17.69
CA GLU A 208 -0.50 16.00 18.76
C GLU A 208 0.77 15.34 18.26
N ASN A 209 0.63 14.34 17.38
CA ASN A 209 1.76 13.49 16.99
C ASN A 209 1.96 13.41 15.47
N GLY A 210 1.13 14.10 14.68
CA GLY A 210 1.24 14.09 13.22
C GLY A 210 0.85 12.76 12.55
N GLN A 211 0.43 11.75 13.30
CA GLN A 211 0.00 10.46 12.77
C GLN A 211 -1.34 10.60 12.04
N PRO A 212 -1.58 9.85 10.96
CA PRO A 212 -2.84 9.92 10.23
C PRO A 212 -4.01 9.45 11.10
N VAL A 213 -5.16 10.04 10.82
CA VAL A 213 -6.44 9.67 11.44
C VAL A 213 -7.16 8.71 10.51
N LEU A 214 -7.86 7.73 11.08
CA LEU A 214 -8.67 6.77 10.32
C LEU A 214 -9.75 7.47 9.50
N ARG A 215 -10.00 6.96 8.31
CA ARG A 215 -10.94 7.54 7.36
C ARG A 215 -12.12 6.61 7.11
N LEU A 216 -13.33 7.18 7.16
CA LEU A 216 -14.57 6.45 6.86
C LEU A 216 -14.63 5.96 5.40
N ASP A 217 -14.14 6.76 4.45
CA ASP A 217 -14.14 6.40 3.03
C ASP A 217 -13.22 5.19 2.73
N ASP A 218 -12.09 5.05 3.42
CA ASP A 218 -11.22 3.88 3.31
C ASP A 218 -11.89 2.64 3.92
N LEU A 219 -12.46 2.75 5.11
CA LEU A 219 -13.23 1.67 5.73
C LEU A 219 -14.34 1.17 4.80
N LEU A 220 -15.15 2.09 4.26
CA LEU A 220 -16.26 1.74 3.38
C LEU A 220 -15.81 1.15 2.04
N THR A 221 -14.71 1.66 1.48
CA THR A 221 -14.12 1.12 0.24
C THR A 221 -13.74 -0.35 0.43
N LEU A 222 -13.06 -0.66 1.53
CA LEU A 222 -12.62 -2.02 1.84
C LEU A 222 -13.79 -2.91 2.29
N TRP A 223 -14.76 -2.36 3.01
CA TRP A 223 -15.97 -3.08 3.42
C TRP A 223 -16.75 -3.60 2.21
N ARG A 224 -17.07 -2.72 1.27
CA ARG A 224 -17.81 -3.07 0.04
C ARG A 224 -17.08 -4.08 -0.81
N ARG A 225 -15.77 -3.97 -0.87
CA ARG A 225 -14.92 -4.95 -1.53
C ARG A 225 -15.02 -6.33 -0.87
N GLN A 226 -14.95 -6.40 0.46
CA GLN A 226 -15.10 -7.66 1.22
C GLN A 226 -16.48 -8.28 1.00
N ALA A 227 -17.55 -7.47 1.07
CA ALA A 227 -18.91 -7.90 0.80
C ALA A 227 -19.11 -8.43 -0.63
N ALA A 228 -18.35 -7.91 -1.61
CA ALA A 228 -18.31 -8.42 -2.98
C ALA A 228 -17.49 -9.71 -3.17
N GLY A 229 -16.95 -10.29 -2.08
CA GLY A 229 -16.24 -11.57 -2.10
C GLY A 229 -14.79 -11.52 -2.57
N SER A 230 -14.17 -10.32 -2.66
CA SER A 230 -12.76 -10.19 -3.04
C SER A 230 -11.86 -10.37 -1.82
N ALA A 231 -11.07 -11.44 -1.76
CA ALA A 231 -10.23 -11.75 -0.60
C ALA A 231 -8.92 -10.96 -0.56
N ALA A 232 -8.28 -10.75 -1.72
CA ALA A 232 -7.02 -10.02 -1.83
C ALA A 232 -7.19 -8.75 -2.68
N PHE A 233 -6.38 -7.74 -2.38
CA PHE A 233 -6.32 -6.52 -3.17
C PHE A 233 -4.92 -5.92 -3.16
N GLY A 234 -4.70 -4.98 -4.05
CA GLY A 234 -3.42 -4.29 -4.11
C GLY A 234 -3.23 -3.51 -5.39
N CYS A 235 -1.98 -3.17 -5.64
CA CYS A 235 -1.54 -2.58 -6.89
C CYS A 235 -0.23 -3.21 -7.34
N SER A 236 0.07 -3.12 -8.64
CA SER A 236 1.36 -3.42 -9.20
C SER A 236 1.89 -2.21 -9.98
N ILE A 237 3.18 -1.95 -9.87
CA ILE A 237 3.90 -0.98 -10.68
C ILE A 237 4.95 -1.75 -11.45
N THR A 238 4.73 -1.88 -12.77
CA THR A 238 5.54 -2.75 -13.60
C THR A 238 6.03 -2.05 -14.87
N PRO A 239 7.33 -2.23 -15.22
CA PRO A 239 7.85 -1.72 -16.47
C PRO A 239 7.23 -2.45 -17.65
N ARG A 240 7.01 -1.74 -18.73
CA ARG A 240 6.50 -2.31 -19.99
C ARG A 240 7.51 -3.27 -20.60
N GLN A 241 7.05 -4.42 -21.07
CA GLN A 241 7.94 -5.43 -21.67
C GLN A 241 8.75 -4.87 -22.84
N GLN A 242 8.15 -4.08 -23.71
CA GLN A 242 8.84 -3.46 -24.83
C GLN A 242 9.93 -2.50 -24.36
N ALA A 243 9.65 -1.67 -23.35
CA ALA A 243 10.62 -0.76 -22.76
C ALA A 243 11.83 -1.49 -22.17
N LEU A 244 11.59 -2.65 -21.53
CA LEU A 244 12.69 -3.51 -21.04
C LEU A 244 13.53 -4.08 -22.20
N ALA A 245 12.90 -4.52 -23.29
CA ALA A 245 13.61 -4.99 -24.48
C ALA A 245 14.44 -3.87 -25.13
N ASP A 246 13.87 -2.68 -25.26
CA ASP A 246 14.56 -1.52 -25.82
C ASP A 246 15.73 -1.09 -24.92
N THR A 247 15.55 -1.19 -23.60
CA THR A 247 16.62 -0.94 -22.61
C THR A 247 17.77 -1.95 -22.76
N GLN A 248 17.46 -3.24 -22.94
CA GLN A 248 18.49 -4.26 -23.22
C GLN A 248 19.30 -3.88 -24.46
N ASN A 249 18.63 -3.49 -25.53
CA ASN A 249 19.28 -3.06 -26.78
C ASN A 249 20.12 -1.80 -26.58
N TYR A 250 19.61 -0.81 -25.84
CA TYR A 250 20.34 0.42 -25.53
C TYR A 250 21.63 0.15 -24.74
N LEU A 251 21.56 -0.70 -23.72
CA LEU A 251 22.70 -1.10 -22.92
C LEU A 251 23.74 -1.89 -23.75
N ALA A 252 23.30 -2.82 -24.57
CA ALA A 252 24.18 -3.59 -25.45
C ALA A 252 24.91 -2.68 -26.46
N GLN A 253 24.22 -1.72 -27.07
CA GLN A 253 24.82 -0.74 -27.97
C GLN A 253 25.81 0.19 -27.26
N SER A 254 25.48 0.59 -26.04
CA SER A 254 26.33 1.46 -25.20
C SER A 254 27.60 0.74 -24.74
N ALA A 255 27.52 -0.56 -24.43
CA ALA A 255 28.68 -1.36 -24.05
C ALA A 255 29.71 -1.53 -25.18
N ALA A 256 29.27 -1.42 -26.45
CA ALA A 256 30.13 -1.53 -27.60
C ALA A 256 31.01 -0.28 -27.87
N LYS A 257 30.68 0.87 -27.24
CA LYS A 257 31.40 2.14 -27.45
C LYS A 257 31.66 2.84 -26.11
N PRO A 258 32.91 3.22 -25.80
CA PRO A 258 33.21 4.02 -24.62
C PRO A 258 32.42 5.34 -24.65
N LEU A 259 31.88 5.75 -23.51
CA LEU A 259 31.22 7.05 -23.38
C LEU A 259 32.24 8.18 -23.57
N ALA A 260 31.88 9.18 -24.36
CA ALA A 260 32.68 10.39 -24.51
C ALA A 260 32.78 11.12 -23.13
N PRO A 261 33.88 11.86 -22.89
CA PRO A 261 33.97 12.69 -21.68
C PRO A 261 32.75 13.60 -21.57
N GLY A 262 32.11 13.65 -20.38
CA GLY A 262 30.87 14.39 -20.16
C GLY A 262 29.59 13.77 -20.75
N GLY A 263 29.67 12.62 -21.41
CA GLY A 263 28.53 11.94 -22.04
C GLY A 263 27.66 11.12 -21.07
N ARG A 264 28.06 11.04 -19.78
CA ARG A 264 27.40 10.17 -18.79
C ARG A 264 25.96 10.58 -18.50
N GLU A 265 25.70 11.86 -18.27
CA GLU A 265 24.35 12.35 -17.99
C GLU A 265 23.42 12.09 -19.17
N ARG A 266 23.85 12.44 -20.37
CA ARG A 266 23.08 12.15 -21.59
C ARG A 266 22.79 10.66 -21.77
N TRP A 267 23.73 9.78 -21.37
CA TRP A 267 23.52 8.35 -21.42
C TRP A 267 22.50 7.88 -20.38
N LEU A 268 22.52 8.43 -19.16
CA LEU A 268 21.53 8.15 -18.13
C LEU A 268 20.14 8.65 -18.53
N ASP A 269 20.05 9.82 -19.13
CA ASP A 269 18.79 10.37 -19.65
C ASP A 269 18.24 9.45 -20.75
N GLY A 270 19.09 9.05 -21.71
CA GLY A 270 18.70 8.07 -22.73
C GLY A 270 18.25 6.72 -22.16
N LEU A 271 18.83 6.30 -21.03
CA LEU A 271 18.39 5.09 -20.32
C LEU A 271 16.99 5.30 -19.68
N ARG A 272 16.77 6.45 -19.04
CA ARG A 272 15.45 6.80 -18.48
C ARG A 272 14.38 6.89 -19.57
N ASP A 273 14.69 7.58 -20.66
CA ASP A 273 13.78 7.72 -21.81
C ASP A 273 13.41 6.36 -22.42
N THR A 274 14.39 5.45 -22.49
CA THR A 274 14.18 4.10 -23.04
C THR A 274 13.33 3.24 -22.12
N LEU A 275 13.56 3.30 -20.80
CA LEU A 275 12.71 2.63 -19.81
C LEU A 275 11.31 3.22 -19.75
N GLY A 276 11.19 4.54 -19.95
CA GLY A 276 9.93 5.25 -19.94
C GLY A 276 9.15 5.09 -18.63
N LYS A 277 7.84 5.12 -18.74
CA LYS A 277 6.93 4.98 -17.59
C LYS A 277 6.59 3.52 -17.31
N GLN A 278 6.29 3.25 -16.05
CA GLN A 278 5.75 1.97 -15.57
C GLN A 278 4.23 2.03 -15.50
N ASP A 279 3.57 0.95 -15.87
CA ASP A 279 2.13 0.83 -15.78
C ASP A 279 1.71 0.53 -14.34
N VAL A 280 0.60 1.16 -13.91
CA VAL A 280 -0.03 0.97 -12.60
C VAL A 280 -1.31 0.19 -12.80
N GLU A 281 -1.41 -0.95 -12.16
CA GLU A 281 -2.59 -1.80 -12.20
C GLU A 281 -3.11 -2.05 -10.77
N PHE A 282 -4.41 -1.90 -10.58
CA PHE A 282 -5.09 -2.23 -9.32
C PHE A 282 -5.89 -3.50 -9.49
N PHE A 283 -5.87 -4.34 -8.48
CA PHE A 283 -6.69 -5.56 -8.43
C PHE A 283 -7.47 -5.63 -7.12
N GLY A 284 -8.66 -6.20 -7.16
CA GLY A 284 -9.50 -6.43 -5.99
C GLY A 284 -9.97 -5.16 -5.27
N MET A 285 -9.84 -3.98 -5.86
CA MET A 285 -10.31 -2.72 -5.27
C MET A 285 -10.67 -1.68 -6.34
N VAL A 286 -11.38 -0.65 -5.91
CA VAL A 286 -11.76 0.47 -6.77
C VAL A 286 -10.55 1.39 -6.97
N PRO A 287 -10.05 1.57 -8.22
CA PRO A 287 -8.80 2.29 -8.46
C PRO A 287 -8.88 3.80 -8.17
N ASN A 288 -10.08 4.39 -8.15
CA ASN A 288 -10.28 5.82 -7.90
C ASN A 288 -10.68 6.11 -6.44
N SER A 289 -10.08 5.41 -5.49
CA SER A 289 -10.29 5.59 -4.05
C SER A 289 -9.05 6.18 -3.35
N HIS A 290 -9.23 6.75 -2.17
CA HIS A 290 -8.12 7.21 -1.33
C HIS A 290 -7.20 6.04 -0.97
N ALA A 291 -7.73 4.89 -0.56
CA ALA A 291 -6.93 3.70 -0.28
C ALA A 291 -6.05 3.29 -1.48
N ALA A 292 -6.57 3.34 -2.71
CA ALA A 292 -5.77 3.04 -3.91
C ALA A 292 -4.62 4.04 -4.09
N MET A 293 -4.86 5.34 -3.86
CA MET A 293 -3.81 6.35 -3.91
C MET A 293 -2.73 6.09 -2.86
N VAL A 294 -3.13 5.76 -1.63
CA VAL A 294 -2.19 5.42 -0.54
C VAL A 294 -1.30 4.24 -0.92
N LEU A 295 -1.86 3.15 -1.47
CA LEU A 295 -1.08 2.00 -1.91
C LEU A 295 -0.05 2.39 -2.97
N LEU A 296 -0.47 3.12 -3.99
CA LEU A 296 0.40 3.56 -5.08
C LEU A 296 1.55 4.43 -4.59
N VAL A 297 1.22 5.48 -3.83
CA VAL A 297 2.22 6.47 -3.39
C VAL A 297 3.19 5.86 -2.39
N ALA A 298 2.72 5.02 -1.47
CA ALA A 298 3.58 4.35 -0.51
C ALA A 298 4.57 3.39 -1.20
N ASP A 299 4.11 2.60 -2.16
CA ASP A 299 4.97 1.71 -2.93
C ASP A 299 6.01 2.48 -3.75
N TYR A 300 5.58 3.54 -4.43
CA TYR A 300 6.49 4.38 -5.20
C TYR A 300 7.55 5.06 -4.33
N HIS A 301 7.13 5.62 -3.18
CA HIS A 301 8.04 6.27 -2.23
C HIS A 301 9.03 5.28 -1.59
N MET A 302 8.59 4.07 -1.22
CA MET A 302 9.49 3.02 -0.75
C MET A 302 10.60 2.73 -1.75
N LYS A 303 10.28 2.69 -3.05
CA LYS A 303 11.27 2.50 -4.13
C LYS A 303 12.26 3.65 -4.21
N LEU A 304 11.80 4.89 -4.03
CA LEU A 304 12.69 6.05 -3.97
C LEU A 304 13.67 5.94 -2.80
N ILE A 305 13.20 5.56 -1.61
CA ILE A 305 14.05 5.33 -0.43
C ILE A 305 15.07 4.21 -0.72
N GLY A 306 14.61 3.06 -1.19
CA GLY A 306 15.47 1.92 -1.45
C GLY A 306 16.52 2.17 -2.53
N MET A 307 16.25 3.09 -3.43
CA MET A 307 17.18 3.51 -4.49
C MET A 307 18.03 4.74 -4.09
N GLY A 308 17.91 5.24 -2.85
CA GLY A 308 18.65 6.42 -2.39
C GLY A 308 18.25 7.73 -3.08
N LEU A 309 17.01 7.83 -3.56
CA LEU A 309 16.42 9.00 -4.20
C LEU A 309 15.50 9.79 -3.25
N ALA A 310 15.18 9.22 -2.10
CA ALA A 310 14.45 9.88 -1.02
C ALA A 310 15.12 9.55 0.31
N ASP A 311 14.99 10.48 1.25
CA ASP A 311 15.53 10.32 2.60
C ASP A 311 14.80 9.21 3.35
N SER A 312 15.52 8.49 4.19
CA SER A 312 14.97 7.52 5.13
C SER A 312 15.19 7.92 6.57
N VAL A 313 15.02 7.00 7.48
CA VAL A 313 15.40 7.08 8.90
C VAL A 313 16.66 6.26 9.14
N ASP A 314 17.32 6.49 10.28
CA ASP A 314 18.45 5.69 10.69
C ASP A 314 18.05 4.21 10.78
N GLY A 315 18.95 3.32 10.38
CA GLY A 315 18.69 1.88 10.35
C GLY A 315 18.19 1.34 9.02
N VAL A 316 17.62 2.16 8.15
CA VAL A 316 17.23 1.75 6.78
C VAL A 316 18.42 1.89 5.84
N THR A 317 18.81 0.79 5.22
CA THR A 317 19.94 0.73 4.30
C THR A 317 19.44 0.75 2.87
N ASN A 318 19.76 1.77 2.07
CA ASN A 318 19.39 1.74 0.66
C ASN A 318 20.22 0.70 -0.11
N TYR A 319 19.63 0.12 -1.15
CA TYR A 319 20.22 -0.98 -1.90
C TYR A 319 21.56 -0.59 -2.56
N LEU A 320 21.62 0.59 -3.19
CA LEU A 320 22.82 1.00 -3.93
C LEU A 320 24.02 1.24 -3.04
N ASP A 321 23.82 1.64 -1.77
CA ASP A 321 24.92 1.88 -0.84
C ASP A 321 25.55 0.58 -0.32
N THR A 322 24.84 -0.54 -0.42
CA THR A 322 25.32 -1.86 0.03
C THR A 322 26.01 -2.64 -1.08
N VAL A 323 25.81 -2.28 -2.36
CA VAL A 323 26.40 -3.01 -3.48
C VAL A 323 27.92 -2.80 -3.52
N GLU A 324 28.67 -3.90 -3.49
CA GLU A 324 30.11 -3.93 -3.65
C GLU A 324 30.52 -4.60 -4.97
N LEU A 325 31.74 -4.34 -5.42
CA LEU A 325 32.31 -5.07 -6.55
C LEU A 325 32.69 -6.49 -6.12
N LEU A 326 32.55 -7.43 -7.04
CA LEU A 326 33.03 -8.79 -6.86
C LEU A 326 34.56 -8.82 -6.62
N PRO A 327 35.11 -9.91 -6.06
CA PRO A 327 36.56 -10.02 -5.79
C PRO A 327 37.46 -9.82 -7.03
N ASP A 328 36.95 -10.12 -8.23
CA ASP A 328 37.64 -9.88 -9.51
C ASP A 328 37.53 -8.41 -9.97
N GLY A 329 36.87 -7.54 -9.19
CA GLY A 329 36.65 -6.13 -9.50
C GLY A 329 35.57 -5.90 -10.56
N THR A 330 34.76 -6.89 -10.90
CA THR A 330 33.57 -6.73 -11.75
C THR A 330 32.37 -6.31 -10.93
N ALA A 331 31.39 -5.67 -11.58
CA ALA A 331 30.09 -5.44 -10.94
C ALA A 331 29.34 -6.78 -10.79
N PRO A 332 28.66 -7.02 -9.66
CA PRO A 332 27.82 -8.21 -9.55
C PRO A 332 26.77 -8.22 -10.66
N PRO A 333 26.42 -9.40 -11.20
CA PRO A 333 25.31 -9.50 -12.12
C PRO A 333 24.05 -9.00 -11.41
N MET A 334 23.44 -7.95 -11.94
CA MET A 334 22.23 -7.40 -11.35
C MET A 334 21.01 -8.03 -11.98
N SER A 335 20.18 -8.59 -11.12
CA SER A 335 18.81 -8.96 -11.43
C SER A 335 17.92 -7.72 -11.40
N VAL A 336 16.79 -7.76 -12.07
CA VAL A 336 15.75 -6.75 -11.89
C VAL A 336 15.21 -6.91 -10.47
N LEU A 337 15.23 -5.82 -9.70
CA LEU A 337 14.76 -5.84 -8.32
C LEU A 337 13.25 -5.71 -8.28
N ARG A 338 12.63 -6.37 -7.30
CA ARG A 338 11.22 -6.23 -7.01
C ARG A 338 11.02 -6.11 -5.50
N TRP A 339 10.33 -5.05 -5.06
CA TRP A 339 9.92 -4.84 -3.68
C TRP A 339 8.42 -4.62 -3.62
N TRP A 340 7.78 -5.18 -2.60
CA TRP A 340 6.35 -4.95 -2.41
C TRP A 340 5.97 -5.00 -0.94
N PHE A 341 4.94 -4.24 -0.60
CA PHE A 341 4.33 -4.34 0.72
C PHE A 341 3.42 -5.56 0.82
N ALA A 342 3.49 -6.22 1.95
CA ALA A 342 2.64 -7.34 2.32
C ALA A 342 2.23 -7.26 3.80
N MET A 343 1.21 -8.00 4.18
CA MET A 343 0.81 -8.09 5.59
C MET A 343 1.87 -8.84 6.40
N SER A 344 2.13 -8.38 7.62
CA SER A 344 3.03 -9.05 8.55
C SER A 344 2.36 -10.29 9.17
N ASP A 345 3.18 -11.20 9.70
CA ASP A 345 2.72 -12.47 10.29
C ASP A 345 2.42 -12.32 11.81
N ARG A 346 2.01 -11.14 12.27
CA ARG A 346 1.70 -10.93 13.68
C ARG A 346 0.27 -11.38 14.00
N PRO A 347 0.08 -12.25 15.00
CA PRO A 347 -1.23 -12.80 15.29
C PRO A 347 -2.15 -11.78 15.97
N VAL A 348 -3.43 -11.80 15.62
CA VAL A 348 -4.50 -11.18 16.39
C VAL A 348 -4.64 -11.95 17.72
N ARG A 349 -4.85 -11.24 18.82
CA ARG A 349 -5.05 -11.85 20.13
C ARG A 349 -6.51 -11.71 20.57
N THR A 350 -7.00 -12.66 21.34
CA THR A 350 -8.39 -12.63 21.84
C THR A 350 -8.50 -13.19 23.26
N ASN A 351 -9.54 -12.80 23.99
CA ASN A 351 -9.91 -13.38 25.27
C ASN A 351 -10.65 -14.73 25.11
N ASP A 352 -10.93 -15.40 26.21
CA ASP A 352 -11.60 -16.71 26.20
C ASP A 352 -13.00 -16.70 25.58
N ASN A 353 -13.75 -15.62 25.75
CA ASN A 353 -15.08 -15.44 25.19
C ASN A 353 -15.07 -15.09 23.70
N ARG A 354 -13.88 -14.75 23.15
CA ARG A 354 -13.70 -14.27 21.79
C ARG A 354 -14.58 -13.07 21.43
N ASP A 355 -14.85 -12.20 22.42
CA ASP A 355 -15.64 -10.97 22.25
C ASP A 355 -14.77 -9.70 22.19
N VAL A 356 -13.49 -9.79 22.53
CA VAL A 356 -12.48 -8.75 22.38
C VAL A 356 -11.30 -9.30 21.60
N PHE A 357 -10.92 -8.58 20.53
CA PHE A 357 -9.79 -8.90 19.68
C PHE A 357 -8.81 -7.75 19.68
N GLN A 358 -7.57 -8.02 20.05
CA GLN A 358 -6.47 -7.06 19.99
C GLN A 358 -5.78 -7.17 18.64
N ILE A 359 -5.72 -6.05 17.93
CA ILE A 359 -5.06 -5.95 16.63
C ILE A 359 -3.56 -5.73 16.86
N PRO A 360 -2.68 -6.48 16.19
CA PRO A 360 -1.24 -6.32 16.36
C PRO A 360 -0.76 -5.00 15.76
N THR A 361 0.14 -4.31 16.45
CA THR A 361 0.86 -3.16 15.88
C THR A 361 1.88 -3.62 14.84
N GLY A 362 2.13 -2.83 13.79
CA GLY A 362 3.13 -3.15 12.75
C GLY A 362 2.65 -4.26 11.80
N GLY A 363 1.44 -4.12 11.26
CA GLY A 363 0.83 -5.07 10.32
C GLY A 363 1.41 -5.06 8.91
N VAL A 364 2.42 -4.23 8.62
CA VAL A 364 3.04 -4.05 7.30
C VAL A 364 4.48 -4.56 7.30
N ARG A 365 4.87 -5.25 6.23
CA ARG A 365 6.25 -5.63 5.95
C ARG A 365 6.56 -5.42 4.47
N VAL A 366 7.85 -5.30 4.15
CA VAL A 366 8.38 -5.29 2.80
C VAL A 366 8.93 -6.66 2.48
N LEU A 367 8.63 -7.16 1.31
CA LEU A 367 9.19 -8.37 0.73
C LEU A 367 10.01 -8.01 -0.51
N SER A 368 10.98 -8.85 -0.84
CA SER A 368 11.88 -8.64 -1.97
C SER A 368 12.04 -9.90 -2.82
N GLU A 369 12.34 -9.69 -4.09
CA GLU A 369 12.63 -10.74 -5.07
C GLU A 369 13.61 -10.22 -6.11
N ASN A 370 14.51 -11.10 -6.56
CA ASN A 370 15.31 -10.87 -7.75
C ASN A 370 14.60 -11.48 -8.95
N GLU A 371 14.30 -10.67 -9.96
CA GLU A 371 13.73 -11.14 -11.21
C GLU A 371 14.80 -11.28 -12.28
N LEU A 372 14.68 -12.27 -13.13
CA LEU A 372 15.52 -12.42 -14.31
C LEU A 372 14.86 -11.75 -15.51
N LEU A 373 15.66 -11.13 -16.34
CA LEU A 373 15.20 -10.53 -17.57
C LEU A 373 15.63 -11.43 -18.74
N ALA A 374 14.66 -12.14 -19.31
CA ALA A 374 14.88 -12.97 -20.48
C ALA A 374 14.93 -12.13 -21.76
N ALA A 375 15.22 -12.78 -22.89
CA ALA A 375 15.21 -12.14 -24.20
C ALA A 375 13.87 -11.42 -24.47
N ARG A 376 13.93 -10.29 -25.17
CA ARG A 376 12.76 -9.47 -25.52
C ARG A 376 12.05 -8.84 -24.29
N GLY A 377 12.76 -8.59 -23.21
CA GLY A 377 12.23 -7.87 -22.05
C GLY A 377 11.28 -8.68 -21.16
N GLN A 378 11.18 -10.00 -21.36
CA GLN A 378 10.32 -10.84 -20.54
C GLN A 378 10.90 -10.97 -19.11
N ARG A 379 10.10 -10.69 -18.07
CA ARG A 379 10.47 -10.86 -16.67
C ARG A 379 10.12 -12.27 -16.20
N ILE A 380 11.04 -12.86 -15.46
CA ILE A 380 10.90 -14.19 -14.88
C ILE A 380 11.05 -14.07 -13.37
N HIS A 381 10.02 -14.44 -12.63
CA HIS A 381 10.03 -14.51 -11.19
C HIS A 381 10.91 -15.65 -10.71
N THR A 382 11.86 -15.37 -9.83
CA THR A 382 12.75 -16.39 -9.26
C THR A 382 12.25 -16.96 -7.96
N ASN A 383 11.35 -16.24 -7.29
CA ASN A 383 10.92 -16.46 -5.90
C ASN A 383 12.11 -16.50 -4.91
N GLN A 384 13.22 -15.85 -5.26
CA GLN A 384 14.44 -15.77 -4.46
C GLN A 384 14.86 -14.31 -4.34
N SER A 385 15.48 -13.98 -3.24
CA SER A 385 16.08 -12.67 -2.98
C SER A 385 17.51 -12.85 -2.53
N ASP A 386 18.44 -12.14 -3.16
CA ASP A 386 19.83 -12.10 -2.70
C ASP A 386 19.92 -11.33 -1.36
N ASP A 387 21.09 -11.42 -0.72
CA ASP A 387 21.30 -10.86 0.61
C ASP A 387 21.12 -9.34 0.61
N LEU A 388 21.58 -8.63 -0.40
CA LEU A 388 21.49 -7.18 -0.46
C LEU A 388 20.06 -6.71 -0.69
N ASN A 389 19.34 -7.38 -1.58
CA ASN A 389 17.96 -7.11 -1.87
C ASN A 389 17.07 -7.38 -0.65
N ARG A 390 17.35 -8.47 0.06
CA ARG A 390 16.67 -8.83 1.31
C ARG A 390 16.97 -7.86 2.44
N GLN A 391 18.23 -7.41 2.59
CA GLN A 391 18.66 -6.48 3.63
C GLN A 391 17.87 -5.17 3.58
N PHE A 392 17.62 -4.60 2.40
CA PHE A 392 16.77 -3.42 2.28
C PHE A 392 15.36 -3.71 2.80
N ALA A 393 14.72 -4.79 2.34
CA ALA A 393 13.35 -5.13 2.72
C ALA A 393 13.21 -5.37 4.24
N GLU A 394 14.17 -6.06 4.84
CA GLU A 394 14.22 -6.34 6.28
C GLU A 394 14.45 -5.06 7.09
N SER A 395 15.41 -4.21 6.70
CA SER A 395 15.68 -2.95 7.39
C SER A 395 14.51 -1.98 7.30
N PHE A 396 13.87 -1.86 6.13
CA PHE A 396 12.66 -1.05 5.98
C PHE A 396 11.52 -1.55 6.86
N THR A 397 11.34 -2.88 6.94
CA THR A 397 10.31 -3.50 7.80
C THR A 397 10.61 -3.27 9.28
N ALA A 398 11.86 -3.40 9.69
CA ALA A 398 12.26 -3.18 11.09
C ALA A 398 12.01 -1.74 11.53
N GLU A 399 12.31 -0.77 10.67
CA GLU A 399 12.19 0.65 10.94
C GLU A 399 10.84 1.26 10.50
N PHE A 400 9.86 0.42 10.14
CA PHE A 400 8.57 0.88 9.60
C PHE A 400 7.85 1.88 10.52
N ALA A 401 7.96 1.71 11.84
CA ALA A 401 7.36 2.64 12.82
C ALA A 401 8.01 4.03 12.75
N ALA A 402 9.35 4.10 12.74
CA ALA A 402 10.07 5.36 12.63
C ALA A 402 9.85 6.03 11.26
N ILE A 403 9.76 5.23 10.19
CA ILE A 403 9.40 5.73 8.85
C ILE A 403 7.99 6.32 8.86
N SER A 404 7.04 5.69 9.54
CA SER A 404 5.66 6.18 9.66
C SER A 404 5.56 7.48 10.47
N GLU A 405 6.43 7.66 11.47
CA GLU A 405 6.54 8.93 12.21
C GLU A 405 7.06 10.06 11.32
N LYS A 406 8.05 9.76 10.48
CA LYS A 406 8.62 10.75 9.54
C LYS A 406 7.67 11.05 8.39
N TYR A 407 6.98 10.05 7.87
CA TYR A 407 6.12 10.12 6.70
C TYR A 407 4.71 9.58 7.02
N PRO A 408 3.72 10.43 7.30
CA PRO A 408 2.34 10.02 7.63
C PRO A 408 1.70 9.06 6.61
N LEU A 409 2.15 9.11 5.37
CA LEU A 409 1.76 8.19 4.30
C LEU A 409 1.83 6.70 4.70
N TYR A 410 2.87 6.30 5.43
CA TYR A 410 3.01 4.91 5.87
C TYR A 410 2.08 4.57 7.04
N GLY A 411 1.71 5.55 7.83
CA GLY A 411 0.62 5.40 8.79
C GLY A 411 -0.74 5.24 8.11
N GLU A 412 -1.01 5.97 7.00
CA GLU A 412 -2.21 5.74 6.18
C GLU A 412 -2.19 4.33 5.56
N LEU A 413 -1.03 3.88 5.05
CA LEU A 413 -0.86 2.51 4.56
C LEU A 413 -1.16 1.47 5.65
N GLN A 414 -0.63 1.68 6.86
CA GLN A 414 -0.92 0.82 8.02
C GLN A 414 -2.42 0.74 8.29
N ASN A 415 -3.12 1.89 8.27
CA ASN A 415 -4.56 1.95 8.50
C ASN A 415 -5.36 1.16 7.45
N VAL A 416 -4.95 1.21 6.18
CA VAL A 416 -5.55 0.40 5.10
C VAL A 416 -5.35 -1.10 5.37
N PHE A 417 -4.16 -1.51 5.82
CA PHE A 417 -3.84 -2.89 6.17
C PHE A 417 -4.63 -3.37 7.39
N ASP A 418 -4.74 -2.52 8.42
CA ASP A 418 -5.50 -2.81 9.63
C ASP A 418 -7.00 -2.99 9.31
N PHE A 419 -7.58 -2.14 8.47
CA PHE A 419 -8.96 -2.33 8.00
C PHE A 419 -9.13 -3.66 7.26
N ALA A 420 -8.18 -4.04 6.40
CA ALA A 420 -8.25 -5.32 5.68
C ALA A 420 -8.21 -6.52 6.65
N LEU A 421 -7.34 -6.47 7.66
CA LEU A 421 -7.25 -7.50 8.70
C LEU A 421 -8.53 -7.59 9.51
N ILE A 422 -9.07 -6.44 9.93
CA ILE A 422 -10.28 -6.35 10.74
C ILE A 422 -11.51 -6.86 9.99
N LEU A 423 -11.65 -6.52 8.72
CA LEU A 423 -12.76 -7.00 7.89
C LEU A 423 -12.68 -8.51 7.69
N ALA A 424 -11.48 -9.05 7.47
CA ALA A 424 -11.27 -10.49 7.41
C ALA A 424 -11.55 -11.18 8.76
N LEU A 425 -11.25 -10.51 9.88
CA LEU A 425 -11.56 -11.00 11.23
C LEU A 425 -13.07 -11.01 11.49
N ILE A 426 -13.78 -9.96 11.09
CA ILE A 426 -15.25 -9.85 11.20
C ILE A 426 -15.92 -11.04 10.49
N ASP A 427 -15.46 -11.34 9.28
CA ASP A 427 -15.97 -12.47 8.49
C ASP A 427 -15.60 -13.82 9.12
N ARG A 428 -14.34 -14.02 9.47
CA ARG A 428 -13.84 -15.27 10.04
C ARG A 428 -14.50 -15.65 11.36
N GLU A 429 -14.72 -14.67 12.25
CA GLU A 429 -15.26 -14.85 13.59
C GLU A 429 -16.80 -14.69 13.64
N ASP A 430 -17.42 -14.47 12.48
CA ASP A 430 -18.86 -14.25 12.33
C ASP A 430 -19.38 -13.11 13.23
N LEU A 431 -18.61 -12.01 13.31
CA LEU A 431 -18.90 -10.94 14.25
C LEU A 431 -20.19 -10.18 13.91
N LEU A 432 -20.62 -10.19 12.64
CA LEU A 432 -21.90 -9.61 12.23
C LEU A 432 -23.08 -10.40 12.82
N ALA A 433 -23.09 -11.71 12.66
CA ALA A 433 -24.15 -12.55 13.24
C ALA A 433 -24.12 -12.49 14.77
N ARG A 434 -22.94 -12.48 15.37
CA ARG A 434 -22.76 -12.43 16.83
C ARG A 434 -23.22 -11.11 17.44
N SER A 435 -23.00 -9.98 16.77
CA SER A 435 -23.54 -8.68 17.18
C SER A 435 -25.02 -8.52 16.86
N GLY A 436 -25.56 -9.33 15.96
CA GLY A 436 -26.91 -9.16 15.41
C GLY A 436 -27.07 -7.93 14.50
N TRP A 437 -25.96 -7.31 14.08
CA TRP A 437 -25.97 -6.16 13.18
C TRP A 437 -25.89 -6.61 11.71
N ARG A 438 -26.68 -5.95 10.88
CA ARG A 438 -26.66 -6.12 9.42
C ARG A 438 -26.36 -4.77 8.77
N PRO A 439 -25.16 -4.59 8.22
CA PRO A 439 -24.75 -3.34 7.58
C PRO A 439 -25.46 -3.17 6.23
N THR A 440 -26.47 -2.35 6.19
CA THR A 440 -27.28 -2.13 4.97
C THR A 440 -26.78 -0.92 4.18
N LEU A 441 -26.44 0.15 4.87
CA LEU A 441 -25.98 1.40 4.26
C LEU A 441 -24.48 1.35 3.93
N MET A 442 -23.68 0.73 4.79
CA MET A 442 -22.24 0.61 4.57
C MET A 442 -21.91 -0.25 3.35
N GLU A 443 -22.71 -1.29 3.08
CA GLU A 443 -22.56 -2.16 1.92
C GLU A 443 -23.10 -1.53 0.62
N ASN A 444 -24.09 -0.65 0.73
CA ASN A 444 -24.75 -0.07 -0.44
C ASN A 444 -24.00 1.18 -0.96
N GLY A 445 -23.28 0.99 -2.08
CA GLY A 445 -22.53 2.07 -2.72
C GLY A 445 -23.39 3.18 -3.34
N GLU A 446 -24.65 2.91 -3.66
CA GLU A 446 -25.57 3.92 -4.19
C GLU A 446 -26.11 4.83 -3.09
N SER A 447 -26.35 4.26 -1.91
CA SER A 447 -26.89 5.00 -0.77
C SER A 447 -25.87 5.95 -0.15
N LEU A 448 -24.58 5.58 -0.13
CA LEU A 448 -23.51 6.41 0.41
C LEU A 448 -22.37 6.49 -0.61
N ARG A 449 -22.37 7.54 -1.41
CA ARG A 449 -21.32 7.78 -2.42
C ARG A 449 -20.03 8.24 -1.76
N LEU A 450 -18.94 7.57 -2.09
CA LEU A 450 -17.60 7.95 -1.65
C LEU A 450 -16.98 8.98 -2.60
N PRO A 451 -16.11 9.85 -2.10
CA PRO A 451 -15.35 10.75 -2.94
C PRO A 451 -14.44 9.95 -3.89
N ALA A 452 -14.46 10.29 -5.17
CA ALA A 452 -13.57 9.70 -6.15
C ALA A 452 -12.26 10.50 -6.19
N MET A 453 -11.14 9.79 -6.25
CA MET A 453 -9.81 10.37 -6.43
C MET A 453 -9.26 10.03 -7.81
N ALA A 454 -8.54 10.98 -8.42
CA ALA A 454 -7.80 10.69 -9.63
C ALA A 454 -6.49 9.99 -9.26
N VAL A 455 -6.39 8.69 -9.57
CA VAL A 455 -5.20 7.89 -9.31
C VAL A 455 -4.47 7.64 -10.63
N PRO A 456 -3.15 7.89 -10.72
CA PRO A 456 -2.38 7.68 -11.93
C PRO A 456 -2.43 6.23 -12.41
N LYS A 457 -2.47 6.06 -13.73
CA LYS A 457 -2.38 4.76 -14.39
C LYS A 457 -0.95 4.40 -14.80
N GLU A 458 -0.06 5.35 -14.71
CA GLU A 458 1.36 5.18 -15.01
C GLU A 458 2.20 6.13 -14.14
N VAL A 459 3.41 5.72 -13.82
CA VAL A 459 4.38 6.50 -13.04
C VAL A 459 5.75 6.45 -13.68
N GLU A 460 6.60 7.42 -13.38
CA GLU A 460 7.98 7.43 -13.83
C GLU A 460 8.74 6.22 -13.28
N THR A 461 9.66 5.68 -14.09
CA THR A 461 10.49 4.56 -13.66
C THR A 461 11.50 5.02 -12.61
N VAL A 462 11.51 4.36 -11.45
CA VAL A 462 12.52 4.60 -10.43
C VAL A 462 13.80 3.89 -10.84
N ILE A 463 14.82 4.67 -11.18
CA ILE A 463 16.14 4.22 -11.56
C ILE A 463 17.20 5.12 -10.93
N ASN A 464 18.24 4.53 -10.39
CA ASN A 464 19.40 5.27 -9.88
C ASN A 464 20.70 4.50 -10.18
N HIS A 465 21.84 5.15 -9.96
CA HIS A 465 23.14 4.59 -10.23
C HIS A 465 24.15 4.95 -9.15
N ARG A 466 25.16 4.09 -9.00
CA ARG A 466 26.34 4.33 -8.17
C ARG A 466 27.62 4.06 -8.96
N VAL A 467 28.66 4.82 -8.68
CA VAL A 467 29.98 4.60 -9.29
C VAL A 467 30.95 4.05 -8.25
N ILE A 468 31.45 2.84 -8.47
CA ILE A 468 32.43 2.19 -7.62
C ILE A 468 33.69 1.90 -8.46
N LYS A 469 34.86 2.43 -8.07
CA LYS A 469 36.15 2.22 -8.78
C LYS A 469 36.02 2.39 -10.30
N ARG A 470 35.38 3.47 -10.75
CA ARG A 470 35.15 3.80 -12.19
C ARG A 470 34.13 2.89 -12.90
N ARG A 471 33.48 1.97 -12.21
CA ARG A 471 32.39 1.15 -12.75
C ARG A 471 31.04 1.73 -12.33
N GLN A 472 30.13 1.76 -13.26
CA GLN A 472 28.78 2.25 -13.04
C GLN A 472 27.85 1.06 -12.77
N ILE A 473 27.15 1.11 -11.65
CA ILE A 473 26.12 0.15 -11.28
C ILE A 473 24.80 0.87 -11.40
N ILE A 474 23.86 0.28 -12.11
CA ILE A 474 22.52 0.82 -12.32
C ILE A 474 21.52 -0.19 -11.80
N ALA A 475 20.51 0.26 -11.09
CA ALA A 475 19.43 -0.56 -10.64
C ALA A 475 18.09 0.06 -11.03
N GLY A 476 17.21 -0.77 -11.54
CA GLY A 476 15.80 -0.47 -11.77
C GLY A 476 14.93 -1.35 -10.89
N ILE A 477 13.77 -0.83 -10.48
CA ILE A 477 12.91 -1.52 -9.52
C ILE A 477 11.48 -1.56 -10.00
N SER A 478 10.84 -2.70 -9.76
CA SER A 478 9.41 -2.94 -9.89
C SER A 478 8.79 -3.28 -8.52
N GLY A 479 7.48 -3.46 -8.44
CA GLY A 479 6.84 -3.93 -7.20
C GLY A 479 5.36 -3.65 -7.14
N GLY A 480 4.89 -3.34 -5.95
CA GLY A 480 3.48 -3.10 -5.69
C GLY A 480 3.10 -3.32 -4.23
N VAL A 481 1.83 -3.55 -4.01
CA VAL A 481 1.25 -3.84 -2.70
C VAL A 481 0.35 -5.06 -2.82
N TRP A 482 0.47 -5.99 -1.90
CA TRP A 482 -0.38 -7.17 -1.82
C TRP A 482 -0.98 -7.31 -0.42
N VAL A 483 -2.28 -7.16 -0.30
CA VAL A 483 -3.01 -7.24 0.96
C VAL A 483 -4.00 -8.40 0.91
N ASP A 484 -3.91 -9.33 1.85
CA ASP A 484 -4.80 -10.47 1.97
C ASP A 484 -5.00 -10.83 3.46
N GLY A 485 -5.98 -10.18 4.10
CA GLY A 485 -6.30 -10.39 5.51
C GLY A 485 -6.76 -11.81 5.80
N ALA A 486 -7.52 -12.43 4.90
CA ALA A 486 -8.01 -13.79 5.08
C ALA A 486 -6.86 -14.81 5.05
N LYS A 487 -5.88 -14.64 4.15
CA LYS A 487 -4.68 -15.48 4.12
C LYS A 487 -3.83 -15.27 5.37
N THR A 488 -3.63 -14.03 5.79
CA THR A 488 -2.87 -13.71 7.01
C THR A 488 -3.47 -14.40 8.23
N LEU A 489 -4.78 -14.32 8.44
CA LEU A 489 -5.46 -14.99 9.54
C LEU A 489 -5.42 -16.54 9.46
N LYS A 490 -5.24 -17.12 8.27
CA LYS A 490 -5.08 -18.57 8.11
C LYS A 490 -3.68 -19.03 8.53
N VAL A 491 -2.65 -18.24 8.18
CA VAL A 491 -1.25 -18.53 8.52
C VAL A 491 -1.01 -18.28 10.00
N GLU A 492 -1.50 -17.15 10.51
CA GLU A 492 -1.37 -16.73 11.89
C GLU A 492 -2.75 -16.77 12.57
N PRO A 493 -3.11 -17.88 13.19
CA PRO A 493 -4.40 -18.03 13.84
C PRO A 493 -4.52 -17.08 15.04
N VAL A 494 -5.76 -16.66 15.32
CA VAL A 494 -6.08 -15.80 16.46
C VAL A 494 -5.63 -16.49 17.76
N ALA A 495 -4.65 -15.91 18.44
CA ALA A 495 -4.06 -16.44 19.65
C ALA A 495 -4.84 -16.00 20.91
N LYS A 496 -4.86 -16.84 21.96
CA LYS A 496 -5.36 -16.42 23.26
C LYS A 496 -4.34 -15.50 23.94
N ALA A 497 -4.83 -14.41 24.55
CA ALA A 497 -4.01 -13.47 25.31
C ALA A 497 -4.36 -13.53 26.81
N ASP A 498 -3.43 -13.07 27.65
CA ASP A 498 -3.73 -12.86 29.06
C ASP A 498 -4.85 -11.84 29.24
N ALA A 499 -5.82 -12.20 30.09
CA ALA A 499 -7.08 -11.47 30.25
C ALA A 499 -6.91 -10.01 30.74
N LYS A 500 -5.79 -9.64 31.36
CA LYS A 500 -5.62 -8.35 32.00
C LYS A 500 -5.66 -7.16 31.03
N ASP A 501 -4.98 -7.28 29.87
CA ASP A 501 -4.93 -6.17 28.88
C ASP A 501 -6.22 -6.07 28.08
N LEU A 502 -6.87 -7.21 27.82
CA LEU A 502 -8.14 -7.27 27.11
C LEU A 502 -9.33 -6.85 27.99
N ASN A 503 -9.24 -7.06 29.31
CA ASN A 503 -10.29 -6.62 30.25
C ASN A 503 -10.37 -5.10 30.38
N LYS A 504 -9.26 -4.37 30.25
CA LYS A 504 -9.29 -2.89 30.20
C LYS A 504 -10.15 -2.36 29.07
N ALA A 505 -10.12 -3.03 27.91
CA ALA A 505 -10.97 -2.66 26.77
C ALA A 505 -12.46 -2.91 27.03
N ARG A 506 -12.82 -3.69 28.07
CA ARG A 506 -14.21 -3.96 28.47
C ARG A 506 -14.75 -3.02 29.57
N GLU A 507 -13.86 -2.36 30.31
CA GLU A 507 -14.24 -1.56 31.50
C GLU A 507 -15.18 -0.38 31.17
N HIS A 508 -15.14 0.11 29.93
CA HIS A 508 -15.91 1.28 29.49
C HIS A 508 -16.88 0.97 28.33
N LEU A 509 -17.38 -0.27 28.25
CA LEU A 509 -18.32 -0.68 27.19
C LEU A 509 -19.75 -0.09 27.34
N THR A 510 -20.06 0.55 28.46
CA THR A 510 -21.37 1.17 28.65
C THR A 510 -21.46 2.47 27.84
N ALA A 511 -21.98 2.33 26.63
CA ALA A 511 -22.18 3.46 25.74
C ALA A 511 -23.35 4.34 26.21
N PRO A 512 -23.25 5.67 26.12
CA PRO A 512 -24.39 6.55 26.18
C PRO A 512 -25.44 6.19 25.13
N ALA A 513 -26.74 6.22 25.46
CA ALA A 513 -27.80 5.63 24.64
C ALA A 513 -27.89 6.15 23.19
N GLU A 514 -27.51 7.41 22.95
CA GLU A 514 -27.67 8.08 21.65
C GLU A 514 -26.35 8.40 20.93
N ARG A 515 -25.22 7.88 21.42
CA ARG A 515 -23.90 8.16 20.82
C ARG A 515 -23.35 7.00 20.04
N TRP A 516 -22.71 7.31 18.93
CA TRP A 516 -22.01 6.33 18.13
C TRP A 516 -20.51 6.21 18.50
N TRP A 517 -19.99 7.14 19.34
CA TRP A 517 -18.65 7.08 19.91
C TRP A 517 -18.62 7.56 21.36
N TRP A 518 -17.67 7.12 22.15
CA TRP A 518 -17.43 7.51 23.55
C TRP A 518 -15.99 7.23 23.97
N ASP A 519 -15.57 7.79 25.11
CA ASP A 519 -14.25 7.60 25.73
C ASP A 519 -14.34 6.76 26.98
#